data_1e5238074ff4e40787fd5474aa1ad2d8
#
_entry.id   1e5238074ff4e40787fd5474aa1ad2d8
#
_cell.length_a   1.000
_cell.length_b   1.000
_cell.length_c   1.000
_cell.angle_alpha   90.00
_cell.angle_beta   90.00
_cell.angle_gamma   90.00
#
_symmetry.space_group_name_H-M   'P 1'
#
loop_
_entity.id
_entity.type
_entity.pdbx_description
1 polymer ?
#
loop_
_entity_poly.entity_id
_entity_poly.type
_entity_poly.pdbx_seq_one_letter_code
_entity_poly.pdbx_strand_id
1 'polypeptide(L)'
;MSPLLRFATANRPAADAEMSAHSKAERDSCTASFHNPRVSTLAERYAQMRDTTRVHERALFSSPRIPSELELQARWFAGDFGKHFVTTTGDEIEIIQFGTWNREAGPDFRDAAIRINDNEPVGGCIEIDLLDRSWETHGHATNPAFEATVLHVFVERSGREFFTRTTSNRNVPQVCIDPATLQEALTANVPLARPGRCQAPLKDLPEERVRTLLEAAAQFRLRQKANRIRNKVDTHGRDETLFQEIASALGYKENKLPFTLLAQRFPLRFLRENLRNCEALLFGGAGFLDTSDLDVYKKSAREYVRQLWDGWWPHRDELQRFILPANTWRLSSTRPVNHPQRRLAALAILARDWPRLHRASGKSSVAAASDFFQALEHPFWNFHYTLTAAASPKKMALIGESRVVDILANVLFPFWMAHDSRPPNPASTGVWPEYEKLPAQLSNRRLETAATRLFGNDSRRQQLLKTVAHQQGLLQIYEDFCMQDNSDCAQCPFPEQMAKWQ
;
A
#
# COMPACT_ATOMS: atom_id res chain seq x y z
N MET A 1 4.28 20.24 -29.25
CA MET A 1 4.65 18.93 -28.66
C MET A 1 4.64 19.10 -27.15
N SER A 2 3.70 18.45 -26.50
CA SER A 2 3.47 18.57 -25.06
C SER A 2 4.64 18.00 -24.25
N PRO A 3 5.00 18.56 -23.09
CA PRO A 3 6.04 18.04 -22.20
C PRO A 3 5.88 16.56 -21.81
N LEU A 4 4.66 16.04 -21.85
CA LEU A 4 4.35 14.63 -21.54
C LEU A 4 4.88 13.63 -22.59
N LEU A 5 5.19 14.07 -23.81
CA LEU A 5 5.68 13.20 -24.90
C LEU A 5 7.20 13.01 -24.90
N ARG A 6 7.96 13.73 -24.07
CA ARG A 6 9.43 13.63 -24.04
C ARG A 6 9.99 12.54 -23.11
N PHE A 7 9.17 11.81 -22.39
CA PHE A 7 9.66 10.80 -21.44
C PHE A 7 9.80 9.37 -22.01
N ALA A 8 9.48 9.16 -23.30
CA ALA A 8 9.53 7.82 -23.90
C ALA A 8 10.78 7.49 -24.71
N THR A 9 11.73 8.43 -24.89
CA THR A 9 12.96 8.13 -25.66
C THR A 9 14.16 8.85 -25.08
N ALA A 10 14.77 8.27 -24.07
CA ALA A 10 16.16 8.54 -23.69
C ALA A 10 17.03 7.36 -24.12
N ASN A 11 17.58 7.46 -25.34
CA ASN A 11 18.64 6.60 -25.84
C ASN A 11 19.88 6.71 -24.95
N ARG A 12 20.40 5.60 -24.50
CA ARG A 12 21.77 5.49 -23.96
C ARG A 12 22.76 5.61 -25.12
N PRO A 13 23.83 6.40 -25.01
CA PRO A 13 24.98 6.24 -25.90
C PRO A 13 25.78 5.03 -25.48
N ALA A 14 26.13 4.20 -26.46
CA ALA A 14 27.12 3.16 -26.37
C ALA A 14 28.50 3.80 -26.14
N ALA A 15 29.26 3.29 -25.19
CA ALA A 15 30.68 3.55 -25.05
C ALA A 15 31.41 2.24 -25.22
N ASP A 16 32.33 2.25 -26.13
CA ASP A 16 33.14 1.16 -26.66
C ASP A 16 34.01 0.50 -25.59
N ALA A 17 34.21 -0.80 -25.79
CA ALA A 17 35.13 -1.63 -25.07
C ALA A 17 36.59 -1.39 -25.59
N GLU A 18 37.52 -1.17 -24.70
CA GLU A 18 38.91 -1.57 -24.94
C GLU A 18 39.42 -2.45 -23.80
N MET A 19 39.83 -3.65 -24.21
CA MET A 19 40.51 -4.66 -23.40
C MET A 19 41.92 -4.20 -23.03
N SER A 20 42.27 -4.42 -21.77
CA SER A 20 43.69 -4.68 -21.43
C SER A 20 43.75 -5.70 -20.31
N ALA A 21 44.25 -6.89 -20.68
CA ALA A 21 44.70 -7.90 -19.75
C ALA A 21 46.04 -7.49 -19.15
N HIS A 22 46.22 -7.58 -17.82
CA HIS A 22 47.50 -8.06 -17.26
C HIS A 22 47.40 -8.35 -15.74
N SER A 23 47.84 -9.54 -15.46
CA SER A 23 48.61 -10.04 -14.30
C SER A 23 47.89 -10.33 -12.98
N LYS A 24 47.80 -11.65 -12.74
CA LYS A 24 47.83 -12.30 -11.42
C LYS A 24 49.14 -11.96 -10.70
N ALA A 25 49.07 -11.58 -9.46
CA ALA A 25 50.04 -11.95 -8.41
C ALA A 25 49.45 -11.58 -7.02
N GLU A 26 49.32 -12.62 -6.28
CA GLU A 26 49.41 -12.74 -4.81
C GLU A 26 49.63 -11.47 -4.00
N ARG A 27 48.73 -11.25 -3.01
CA ARG A 27 49.15 -10.92 -1.66
C ARG A 27 48.04 -11.30 -0.64
N ASP A 28 48.23 -12.46 -0.03
CA ASP A 28 47.68 -12.74 1.32
C ASP A 28 48.18 -11.64 2.26
N SER A 29 47.27 -10.86 2.78
CA SER A 29 47.48 -10.13 4.02
C SER A 29 46.25 -10.30 4.90
N CYS A 30 46.41 -11.17 5.87
CA CYS A 30 45.58 -11.24 7.05
C CYS A 30 45.50 -9.85 7.71
N THR A 31 44.45 -9.11 7.41
CA THR A 31 44.00 -8.03 8.30
C THR A 31 42.83 -8.58 9.10
N ALA A 32 43.15 -9.00 10.33
CA ALA A 32 42.16 -9.23 11.36
C ALA A 32 41.38 -7.91 11.53
N SER A 33 40.22 -7.83 10.90
CA SER A 33 39.23 -6.77 11.14
C SER A 33 38.73 -6.96 12.57
N PHE A 34 39.16 -6.12 13.48
CA PHE A 34 38.55 -5.97 14.79
C PHE A 34 37.08 -5.61 14.57
N HIS A 35 36.20 -6.61 14.61
CA HIS A 35 34.77 -6.42 14.70
C HIS A 35 34.48 -5.82 16.08
N ASN A 36 34.40 -4.51 16.14
CA ASN A 36 33.74 -3.85 17.25
C ASN A 36 32.28 -4.37 17.23
N PRO A 37 31.79 -5.03 18.31
CA PRO A 37 30.40 -5.52 18.31
C PRO A 37 29.47 -4.32 18.23
N ARG A 38 28.97 -4.03 17.04
CA ARG A 38 27.92 -3.02 16.85
C ARG A 38 26.75 -3.47 17.72
N VAL A 39 26.42 -2.65 18.72
CA VAL A 39 25.19 -2.85 19.49
C VAL A 39 24.03 -2.87 18.48
N SER A 40 23.38 -4.02 18.33
CA SER A 40 22.27 -4.18 17.38
C SER A 40 21.13 -3.25 17.77
N THR A 41 20.60 -2.52 16.81
CA THR A 41 19.43 -1.64 17.02
C THR A 41 18.19 -2.48 17.37
N LEU A 42 17.21 -1.87 18.03
CA LEU A 42 15.92 -2.53 18.32
C LEU A 42 15.26 -3.08 17.03
N ALA A 43 15.35 -2.34 15.94
CA ALA A 43 14.83 -2.79 14.65
C ALA A 43 15.56 -4.01 14.09
N GLU A 44 16.87 -4.11 14.30
CA GLU A 44 17.67 -5.28 13.89
C GLU A 44 17.38 -6.49 14.77
N ARG A 45 17.23 -6.29 16.07
CA ARG A 45 16.81 -7.35 17.00
C ARG A 45 15.44 -7.92 16.64
N TYR A 46 14.48 -7.05 16.31
CA TYR A 46 13.16 -7.48 15.83
C TYR A 46 13.25 -8.24 14.50
N ALA A 47 14.03 -7.73 13.54
CA ALA A 47 14.26 -8.42 12.26
C ALA A 47 14.84 -9.83 12.48
N GLN A 48 15.85 -9.95 13.34
CA GLN A 48 16.47 -11.23 13.67
C GLN A 48 15.47 -12.19 14.30
N MET A 49 14.66 -11.75 15.28
CA MET A 49 13.60 -12.56 15.88
C MET A 49 12.62 -13.07 14.83
N ARG A 50 12.13 -12.18 13.96
CA ARG A 50 11.20 -12.52 12.87
C ARG A 50 11.81 -13.56 11.92
N ASP A 51 13.03 -13.34 11.48
CA ASP A 51 13.69 -14.19 10.49
C ASP A 51 14.09 -15.56 11.10
N THR A 52 14.48 -15.60 12.37
CA THR A 52 14.72 -16.86 13.10
C THR A 52 13.43 -17.68 13.22
N THR A 53 12.30 -17.04 13.45
CA THR A 53 11.01 -17.70 13.51
C THR A 53 10.64 -18.35 12.17
N ARG A 54 10.98 -17.71 11.06
CA ARG A 54 10.71 -18.22 9.69
C ARG A 54 11.64 -19.35 9.27
N VAL A 55 12.87 -19.40 9.78
CA VAL A 55 13.86 -20.43 9.40
C VAL A 55 13.51 -21.81 9.98
N HIS A 56 12.84 -21.89 11.12
CA HIS A 56 12.42 -23.18 11.70
C HIS A 56 11.37 -23.93 10.86
N GLU A 57 10.66 -23.26 9.98
CA GLU A 57 9.69 -23.89 9.07
C GLU A 57 10.31 -24.42 7.76
N ARG A 58 11.58 -24.08 7.45
CA ARG A 58 12.24 -24.47 6.20
C ARG A 58 12.92 -25.84 6.21
N ALA A 59 13.02 -26.49 7.34
CA ALA A 59 13.65 -27.80 7.45
C ALA A 59 12.58 -28.86 7.68
N LEU A 60 12.32 -29.64 6.70
CA LEU A 60 11.84 -31.03 6.68
C LEU A 60 10.67 -31.28 5.70
N PHE A 61 11.01 -32.16 4.75
CA PHE A 61 10.19 -33.00 3.88
C PHE A 61 9.87 -32.53 2.47
N SER A 62 10.67 -33.05 1.56
CA SER A 62 10.39 -33.14 0.15
C SER A 62 9.52 -34.36 -0.17
N SER A 63 8.31 -34.15 -0.57
CA SER A 63 7.54 -35.05 -1.43
C SER A 63 6.79 -34.19 -2.44
N PRO A 64 6.67 -34.57 -3.70
CA PRO A 64 5.87 -33.84 -4.66
C PRO A 64 4.41 -33.97 -4.25
N ARG A 65 3.93 -32.96 -3.53
CA ARG A 65 2.55 -32.86 -3.07
C ARG A 65 1.94 -31.65 -3.74
N ILE A 66 0.78 -31.85 -4.33
CA ILE A 66 -0.07 -30.75 -4.77
C ILE A 66 -0.30 -29.85 -3.55
N PRO A 67 0.00 -28.55 -3.62
CA PRO A 67 -0.19 -27.63 -2.50
C PRO A 67 -1.67 -27.57 -2.13
N SER A 68 -1.98 -27.26 -0.89
CA SER A 68 -3.34 -26.91 -0.53
C SER A 68 -3.67 -25.55 -1.15
N GLU A 69 -4.95 -25.30 -1.48
CA GLU A 69 -5.44 -24.00 -1.95
C GLU A 69 -4.94 -22.85 -1.09
N LEU A 70 -4.96 -23.07 0.19
CA LEU A 70 -4.51 -22.14 1.19
C LEU A 70 -3.02 -21.83 1.17
N GLU A 71 -2.20 -22.79 0.81
CA GLU A 71 -0.78 -22.61 0.59
C GLU A 71 -0.54 -21.78 -0.68
N LEU A 72 -1.35 -21.99 -1.73
CA LEU A 72 -1.34 -21.15 -2.92
C LEU A 72 -1.70 -19.71 -2.62
N GLN A 73 -2.76 -19.51 -1.83
CA GLN A 73 -3.18 -18.18 -1.37
C GLN A 73 -2.06 -17.47 -0.58
N ALA A 74 -1.34 -18.21 0.28
CA ALA A 74 -0.23 -17.67 1.05
C ALA A 74 0.93 -17.24 0.17
N ARG A 75 1.30 -18.07 -0.78
CA ARG A 75 2.39 -17.81 -1.74
C ARG A 75 2.03 -16.66 -2.69
N TRP A 76 0.79 -16.62 -3.16
CA TRP A 76 0.28 -15.51 -3.93
C TRP A 76 0.41 -14.18 -3.16
N PHE A 77 -0.04 -14.18 -1.92
CA PHE A 77 0.05 -13.00 -1.06
C PHE A 77 1.49 -12.56 -0.79
N ALA A 78 2.42 -13.51 -0.67
CA ALA A 78 3.84 -13.24 -0.54
C ALA A 78 4.47 -12.66 -1.82
N GLY A 79 3.80 -12.81 -2.97
CA GLY A 79 4.33 -12.42 -4.28
C GLY A 79 5.35 -13.42 -4.85
N ASP A 80 5.34 -14.65 -4.37
CA ASP A 80 6.31 -15.70 -4.74
C ASP A 80 6.25 -16.05 -6.23
N PHE A 81 5.11 -15.85 -6.87
CA PHE A 81 4.89 -16.11 -8.29
C PHE A 81 5.21 -14.91 -9.19
N GLY A 82 5.70 -13.80 -8.61
CA GLY A 82 5.94 -12.55 -9.34
C GLY A 82 4.67 -11.71 -9.52
N LYS A 83 4.73 -10.78 -10.48
CA LYS A 83 3.64 -9.82 -10.75
C LYS A 83 3.14 -9.85 -12.19
N HIS A 84 3.81 -10.59 -13.06
CA HIS A 84 3.51 -10.66 -14.49
C HIS A 84 3.10 -12.06 -14.85
N PHE A 85 1.94 -12.18 -15.47
CA PHE A 85 1.36 -13.47 -15.88
C PHE A 85 0.80 -13.36 -17.29
N VAL A 86 0.59 -14.53 -17.91
CA VAL A 86 -0.14 -14.63 -19.17
C VAL A 86 -1.41 -15.43 -18.91
N THR A 87 -2.54 -14.93 -19.37
CA THR A 87 -3.82 -15.62 -19.23
C THR A 87 -3.88 -16.87 -20.11
N THR A 88 -4.88 -17.71 -19.86
CA THR A 88 -5.17 -18.86 -20.73
C THR A 88 -5.55 -18.46 -22.15
N THR A 89 -5.96 -17.21 -22.38
CA THR A 89 -6.31 -16.61 -23.68
C THR A 89 -5.16 -15.85 -24.34
N GLY A 90 -4.01 -15.71 -23.66
CA GLY A 90 -2.82 -15.03 -24.18
C GLY A 90 -2.69 -13.55 -23.82
N ASP A 91 -3.60 -12.99 -23.00
CA ASP A 91 -3.48 -11.62 -22.52
C ASP A 91 -2.41 -11.51 -21.43
N GLU A 92 -1.68 -10.41 -21.41
CA GLU A 92 -0.70 -10.11 -20.36
C GLU A 92 -1.38 -9.51 -19.14
N ILE A 93 -1.05 -10.01 -17.95
CA ILE A 93 -1.54 -9.51 -16.66
C ILE A 93 -0.38 -8.98 -15.83
N GLU A 94 -0.52 -7.73 -15.39
CA GLU A 94 0.34 -7.15 -14.35
C GLU A 94 -0.46 -6.95 -13.05
N ILE A 95 0.03 -7.50 -11.95
CA ILE A 95 -0.56 -7.27 -10.63
C ILE A 95 -0.07 -5.94 -10.08
N ILE A 96 -0.94 -4.94 -10.07
CA ILE A 96 -0.68 -3.62 -9.49
C ILE A 96 -0.80 -3.65 -7.97
N GLN A 97 -1.78 -4.41 -7.47
CA GLN A 97 -2.01 -4.62 -6.04
C GLN A 97 -2.57 -6.02 -5.80
N PHE A 98 -1.89 -6.80 -4.95
CA PHE A 98 -2.33 -8.16 -4.60
C PHE A 98 -3.63 -8.19 -3.80
N GLY A 99 -4.01 -7.07 -3.21
CA GLY A 99 -5.22 -6.97 -2.41
C GLY A 99 -4.99 -7.30 -0.93
N THR A 100 -6.10 -7.50 -0.23
CA THR A 100 -6.12 -7.91 1.18
C THR A 100 -6.63 -9.35 1.25
N TRP A 101 -5.84 -10.23 1.82
CA TRP A 101 -6.25 -11.61 2.00
C TRP A 101 -7.51 -11.70 2.85
N ASN A 102 -8.57 -12.24 2.26
CA ASN A 102 -9.87 -12.43 2.91
C ASN A 102 -9.91 -13.84 3.51
N ARG A 103 -10.04 -13.93 4.82
CA ARG A 103 -10.19 -15.19 5.55
C ARG A 103 -11.63 -15.44 6.00
N GLU A 104 -12.57 -14.74 5.39
CA GLU A 104 -14.01 -14.88 5.62
C GLU A 104 -14.65 -15.37 4.31
N ALA A 105 -15.95 -15.67 4.32
CA ALA A 105 -16.69 -16.05 3.13
C ALA A 105 -16.54 -15.00 1.99
N GLY A 106 -16.45 -15.47 0.76
CA GLY A 106 -16.26 -14.65 -0.45
C GLY A 106 -14.85 -14.78 -1.03
N PRO A 107 -14.52 -13.99 -2.06
CA PRO A 107 -13.24 -14.09 -2.78
C PRO A 107 -12.03 -14.00 -1.87
N ASP A 108 -10.97 -14.73 -2.21
CA ASP A 108 -9.75 -14.87 -1.42
C ASP A 108 -9.01 -13.55 -1.19
N PHE A 109 -8.94 -12.70 -2.19
CA PHE A 109 -8.30 -11.41 -2.10
C PHE A 109 -9.27 -10.30 -2.50
N ARG A 110 -9.50 -9.36 -1.59
CA ARG A 110 -10.30 -8.15 -1.82
C ARG A 110 -9.40 -6.95 -2.04
N ASP A 111 -9.93 -5.93 -2.70
CA ASP A 111 -9.20 -4.70 -2.98
C ASP A 111 -7.91 -4.93 -3.79
N ALA A 112 -7.90 -5.93 -4.65
CA ALA A 112 -6.85 -6.18 -5.62
C ALA A 112 -6.96 -5.23 -6.82
N ALA A 113 -5.88 -5.06 -7.57
CA ALA A 113 -5.87 -4.34 -8.82
C ALA A 113 -4.92 -5.01 -9.82
N ILE A 114 -5.40 -5.20 -11.04
CA ILE A 114 -4.65 -5.78 -12.13
C ILE A 114 -4.68 -4.86 -13.35
N ARG A 115 -3.67 -4.96 -14.20
CA ARG A 115 -3.67 -4.40 -15.55
C ARG A 115 -3.69 -5.55 -16.55
N ILE A 116 -4.55 -5.46 -17.57
CA ILE A 116 -4.64 -6.42 -18.65
C ILE A 116 -4.09 -5.76 -19.90
N ASN A 117 -3.03 -6.32 -20.47
CA ASN A 117 -2.28 -5.69 -21.54
C ASN A 117 -1.89 -4.25 -21.18
N ASP A 118 -1.93 -3.32 -22.10
CA ASP A 118 -1.67 -1.89 -21.85
C ASP A 118 -2.92 -1.08 -21.43
N ASN A 119 -4.01 -1.77 -21.03
CA ASN A 119 -5.25 -1.13 -20.63
C ASN A 119 -5.15 -0.50 -19.24
N GLU A 120 -6.19 0.26 -18.88
CA GLU A 120 -6.33 0.83 -17.54
C GLU A 120 -6.41 -0.25 -16.47
N PRO A 121 -5.77 -0.03 -15.30
CA PRO A 121 -5.91 -0.95 -14.18
C PRO A 121 -7.36 -1.12 -13.73
N VAL A 122 -7.73 -2.36 -13.49
CA VAL A 122 -9.07 -2.74 -13.01
C VAL A 122 -8.94 -3.20 -11.56
N GLY A 123 -9.74 -2.58 -10.68
CA GLY A 123 -9.85 -2.97 -9.28
C GLY A 123 -10.92 -4.02 -9.07
N GLY A 124 -10.68 -4.96 -8.16
CA GLY A 124 -11.65 -6.01 -7.85
C GLY A 124 -11.12 -7.03 -6.85
N CYS A 125 -11.56 -8.27 -7.01
CA CYS A 125 -11.16 -9.39 -6.18
C CYS A 125 -10.37 -10.39 -7.02
N ILE A 126 -9.55 -11.20 -6.33
CA ILE A 126 -8.85 -12.34 -6.95
C ILE A 126 -9.29 -13.59 -6.21
N GLU A 127 -9.58 -14.63 -6.96
CA GLU A 127 -9.88 -15.97 -6.46
C GLU A 127 -8.78 -16.94 -6.84
N ILE A 128 -8.42 -17.83 -5.93
CA ILE A 128 -7.37 -18.82 -6.13
C ILE A 128 -7.91 -20.22 -5.82
N ASP A 129 -7.92 -21.04 -6.81
CA ASP A 129 -8.37 -22.43 -6.75
C ASP A 129 -7.22 -23.41 -7.09
N LEU A 130 -7.38 -24.68 -6.78
CA LEU A 130 -6.46 -25.72 -7.26
C LEU A 130 -6.70 -26.07 -8.73
N LEU A 131 -7.97 -26.17 -9.11
CA LEU A 131 -8.44 -26.58 -10.43
C LEU A 131 -9.25 -25.46 -11.08
N ASP A 132 -9.14 -25.32 -12.40
CA ASP A 132 -9.95 -24.38 -13.19
C ASP A 132 -11.47 -24.57 -13.01
N ARG A 133 -11.94 -25.83 -12.84
CA ARG A 133 -13.35 -26.17 -12.62
C ARG A 133 -13.86 -25.87 -11.21
N SER A 134 -12.97 -25.58 -10.26
CA SER A 134 -13.37 -25.31 -8.86
C SER A 134 -14.28 -24.09 -8.77
N TRP A 135 -14.13 -23.13 -9.64
CA TRP A 135 -15.04 -21.99 -9.76
C TRP A 135 -16.52 -22.41 -9.86
N GLU A 136 -16.81 -23.39 -10.70
CA GLU A 136 -18.17 -23.92 -10.87
C GLU A 136 -18.55 -24.84 -9.71
N THR A 137 -17.65 -25.74 -9.29
CA THR A 137 -17.95 -26.74 -8.25
C THR A 137 -18.12 -26.11 -6.86
N HIS A 138 -17.49 -24.97 -6.59
CA HIS A 138 -17.67 -24.19 -5.36
C HIS A 138 -18.86 -23.22 -5.44
N GLY A 139 -19.51 -23.12 -6.61
CA GLY A 139 -20.69 -22.29 -6.82
C GLY A 139 -20.39 -20.79 -6.94
N HIS A 140 -19.15 -20.41 -7.26
CA HIS A 140 -18.74 -19.00 -7.39
C HIS A 140 -19.46 -18.30 -8.55
N ALA A 141 -19.76 -19.02 -9.63
CA ALA A 141 -20.47 -18.51 -10.80
C ALA A 141 -21.88 -17.96 -10.47
N THR A 142 -22.53 -18.47 -9.44
CA THR A 142 -23.89 -18.08 -9.02
C THR A 142 -23.92 -17.24 -7.75
N ASN A 143 -22.78 -16.98 -7.14
CA ASN A 143 -22.68 -16.24 -5.89
C ASN A 143 -22.36 -14.76 -6.13
N PRO A 144 -23.28 -13.82 -5.77
CA PRO A 144 -23.05 -12.38 -5.96
C PRO A 144 -21.81 -11.83 -5.26
N ALA A 145 -21.30 -12.51 -4.22
CA ALA A 145 -20.07 -12.10 -3.53
C ALA A 145 -18.84 -12.12 -4.46
N PHE A 146 -18.87 -12.93 -5.52
CA PHE A 146 -17.78 -13.09 -6.50
C PHE A 146 -17.95 -12.20 -7.75
N GLU A 147 -18.98 -11.35 -7.79
CA GLU A 147 -19.23 -10.48 -8.95
C GLU A 147 -18.10 -9.52 -9.25
N ALA A 148 -17.38 -9.05 -8.23
CA ALA A 148 -16.26 -8.15 -8.38
C ALA A 148 -14.91 -8.86 -8.70
N THR A 149 -14.91 -10.17 -8.96
CA THR A 149 -13.67 -10.91 -9.27
C THR A 149 -13.12 -10.47 -10.62
N VAL A 150 -11.84 -10.07 -10.64
CA VAL A 150 -11.14 -9.58 -11.85
C VAL A 150 -10.08 -10.55 -12.34
N LEU A 151 -9.71 -11.55 -11.54
CA LEU A 151 -8.75 -12.58 -11.89
C LEU A 151 -9.08 -13.88 -11.16
N HIS A 152 -9.07 -14.98 -11.89
CA HIS A 152 -9.13 -16.35 -11.35
C HIS A 152 -7.78 -17.03 -11.59
N VAL A 153 -7.15 -17.50 -10.53
CA VAL A 153 -5.83 -18.14 -10.54
C VAL A 153 -5.98 -19.60 -10.13
N PHE A 154 -5.34 -20.51 -10.86
CA PHE A 154 -5.33 -21.93 -10.52
C PHE A 154 -4.03 -22.60 -10.95
N VAL A 155 -3.84 -23.87 -10.55
CA VAL A 155 -2.60 -24.63 -10.79
C VAL A 155 -2.81 -25.73 -11.83
N GLU A 156 -3.94 -26.40 -11.79
CA GLU A 156 -4.23 -27.53 -12.65
C GLU A 156 -5.39 -27.22 -13.59
N ARG A 157 -5.23 -27.64 -14.85
CA ARG A 157 -6.29 -27.58 -15.84
C ARG A 157 -7.03 -28.92 -15.87
N SER A 158 -8.33 -28.84 -15.90
CA SER A 158 -9.19 -30.00 -16.17
C SER A 158 -9.02 -30.44 -17.63
N GLY A 159 -9.38 -31.69 -17.92
CA GLY A 159 -9.32 -32.22 -19.29
C GLY A 159 -10.35 -31.60 -20.27
N ARG A 160 -11.13 -30.60 -19.83
CA ARG A 160 -12.06 -29.81 -20.62
C ARG A 160 -11.77 -28.33 -20.37
N GLU A 161 -12.08 -27.48 -21.33
CA GLU A 161 -11.98 -26.05 -21.20
C GLU A 161 -13.11 -25.50 -20.32
N PHE A 162 -12.75 -24.77 -19.26
CA PHE A 162 -13.69 -24.09 -18.35
C PHE A 162 -13.46 -22.59 -18.46
N PHE A 163 -14.58 -21.83 -18.49
CA PHE A 163 -14.56 -20.39 -18.50
C PHE A 163 -15.03 -19.87 -17.15
N THR A 164 -14.27 -18.96 -16.56
CA THR A 164 -14.68 -18.31 -15.32
C THR A 164 -15.65 -17.16 -15.64
N ARG A 165 -16.90 -17.29 -15.16
CA ARG A 165 -17.96 -16.28 -15.36
C ARG A 165 -18.59 -15.88 -14.05
N THR A 166 -18.90 -14.58 -13.94
CA THR A 166 -19.63 -14.05 -12.79
C THR A 166 -21.14 -14.24 -12.94
N THR A 167 -21.90 -13.91 -11.90
CA THR A 167 -23.37 -13.98 -11.90
C THR A 167 -24.01 -13.16 -13.03
N SER A 168 -23.40 -12.03 -13.41
CA SER A 168 -23.81 -11.23 -14.57
C SER A 168 -23.30 -11.75 -15.93
N ASN A 169 -22.73 -12.96 -15.94
CA ASN A 169 -22.15 -13.59 -17.13
C ASN A 169 -20.93 -12.84 -17.72
N ARG A 170 -20.24 -12.04 -16.90
CA ARG A 170 -18.99 -11.37 -17.27
C ARG A 170 -17.86 -12.39 -17.24
N ASN A 171 -17.03 -12.44 -18.31
CA ASN A 171 -15.82 -13.27 -18.32
C ASN A 171 -14.78 -12.71 -17.35
N VAL A 172 -14.13 -13.60 -16.60
CA VAL A 172 -13.02 -13.29 -15.72
C VAL A 172 -11.75 -13.90 -16.32
N PRO A 173 -10.68 -13.12 -16.51
CA PRO A 173 -9.38 -13.63 -16.97
C PRO A 173 -8.88 -14.77 -16.08
N GLN A 174 -8.27 -15.76 -16.69
CA GLN A 174 -7.75 -16.96 -16.03
C GLN A 174 -6.24 -17.03 -16.16
N VAL A 175 -5.53 -17.30 -15.05
CA VAL A 175 -4.10 -17.55 -15.00
C VAL A 175 -3.86 -18.94 -14.42
N CYS A 176 -3.11 -19.75 -15.15
CA CYS A 176 -2.63 -21.05 -14.68
C CYS A 176 -1.17 -20.90 -14.20
N ILE A 177 -0.93 -21.10 -12.92
CA ILE A 177 0.42 -21.11 -12.34
C ILE A 177 1.10 -22.42 -12.76
N ASP A 178 2.32 -22.31 -13.31
CA ASP A 178 3.11 -23.48 -13.66
C ASP A 178 3.46 -24.32 -12.41
N PRO A 179 3.06 -25.61 -12.35
CA PRO A 179 3.41 -26.48 -11.24
C PRO A 179 4.93 -26.59 -10.98
N ALA A 180 5.77 -26.36 -11.98
CA ALA A 180 7.21 -26.35 -11.79
C ALA A 180 7.68 -25.23 -10.86
N THR A 181 7.02 -24.07 -10.88
CA THR A 181 7.32 -22.97 -9.95
C THR A 181 6.92 -23.27 -8.50
N LEU A 182 6.09 -24.30 -8.29
CA LEU A 182 5.68 -24.75 -6.98
C LEU A 182 6.71 -25.65 -6.31
N GLN A 183 7.56 -26.33 -7.08
CA GLN A 183 8.46 -27.35 -6.55
C GLN A 183 9.61 -26.79 -5.70
N GLU A 184 10.05 -25.57 -5.95
CA GLU A 184 11.17 -24.96 -5.21
C GLU A 184 10.81 -24.45 -3.81
N ALA A 185 9.54 -24.30 -3.48
CA ALA A 185 9.10 -23.63 -2.23
C ALA A 185 8.22 -24.49 -1.31
N LEU A 186 7.91 -25.73 -1.68
CA LEU A 186 6.94 -26.59 -1.01
C LEU A 186 7.50 -27.37 0.21
N THR A 187 8.40 -26.79 0.96
CA THR A 187 9.00 -27.48 2.13
C THR A 187 8.30 -27.18 3.44
N ALA A 188 7.18 -26.47 3.45
CA ALA A 188 6.48 -26.18 4.69
C ALA A 188 5.01 -26.59 4.63
N ASN A 189 4.59 -27.46 5.55
CA ASN A 189 3.20 -27.49 6.01
C ASN A 189 2.93 -26.13 6.63
N VAL A 190 2.13 -25.32 5.99
CA VAL A 190 1.79 -24.00 6.51
C VAL A 190 0.43 -24.06 7.18
N PRO A 191 0.35 -24.21 8.52
CA PRO A 191 -0.91 -24.22 9.23
C PRO A 191 -1.45 -22.79 9.32
N LEU A 192 -2.73 -22.60 9.13
CA LEU A 192 -3.40 -21.30 9.20
C LEU A 192 -3.66 -20.84 10.61
N ALA A 193 -3.41 -19.57 10.84
CA ALA A 193 -3.93 -18.88 12.00
C ALA A 193 -5.46 -18.83 11.95
N ARG A 194 -6.13 -19.71 12.68
CA ARG A 194 -7.60 -19.73 12.79
C ARG A 194 -8.10 -18.61 13.70
N PRO A 195 -9.07 -17.79 13.28
CA PRO A 195 -9.67 -16.79 14.15
C PRO A 195 -10.15 -17.39 15.48
N GLY A 196 -9.87 -16.71 16.60
CA GLY A 196 -10.36 -17.12 17.93
C GLY A 196 -9.50 -18.14 18.68
N ARG A 197 -8.42 -18.66 18.09
CA ARG A 197 -7.49 -19.61 18.75
C ARG A 197 -6.15 -19.01 19.16
N CYS A 198 -5.98 -17.70 19.05
CA CYS A 198 -4.75 -17.04 19.47
C CYS A 198 -4.56 -17.12 20.98
N GLN A 199 -3.35 -17.44 21.41
CA GLN A 199 -2.95 -17.59 22.82
C GLN A 199 -2.78 -16.25 23.55
N ALA A 200 -3.06 -15.11 22.89
CA ALA A 200 -2.84 -13.76 23.41
C ALA A 200 -1.43 -13.57 24.01
N PRO A 201 -0.37 -13.76 23.20
CA PRO A 201 1.00 -13.92 23.71
C PRO A 201 1.58 -12.69 24.42
N LEU A 202 0.95 -11.52 24.30
CA LEU A 202 1.40 -10.30 24.99
C LEU A 202 0.75 -10.11 26.36
N LYS A 203 -0.31 -10.89 26.68
CA LYS A 203 -1.11 -10.70 27.89
C LYS A 203 -0.32 -10.90 29.17
N ASP A 204 0.49 -11.96 29.23
CA ASP A 204 1.17 -12.37 30.44
C ASP A 204 2.62 -11.84 30.52
N LEU A 205 3.03 -11.04 29.56
CA LEU A 205 4.36 -10.41 29.53
C LEU A 205 4.42 -9.17 30.45
N PRO A 206 5.57 -8.89 31.07
CA PRO A 206 5.81 -7.63 31.75
C PRO A 206 5.59 -6.43 30.80
N GLU A 207 5.02 -5.36 31.34
CA GLU A 207 4.67 -4.17 30.54
C GLU A 207 5.88 -3.61 29.78
N GLU A 208 7.04 -3.54 30.43
CA GLU A 208 8.28 -3.04 29.85
C GLU A 208 8.71 -3.87 28.64
N ARG A 209 8.60 -5.19 28.70
CA ARG A 209 8.91 -6.08 27.58
C ARG A 209 7.94 -5.86 26.40
N VAL A 210 6.66 -5.67 26.70
CA VAL A 210 5.66 -5.37 25.67
C VAL A 210 5.98 -4.03 25.00
N ARG A 211 6.32 -2.99 25.77
CA ARG A 211 6.71 -1.68 25.22
C ARG A 211 7.93 -1.80 24.32
N THR A 212 9.01 -2.41 24.82
CA THR A 212 10.24 -2.61 24.03
C THR A 212 9.98 -3.37 22.73
N LEU A 213 9.13 -4.40 22.77
CA LEU A 213 8.76 -5.14 21.57
C LEU A 213 7.98 -4.28 20.58
N LEU A 214 6.96 -3.55 21.05
CA LEU A 214 6.17 -2.67 20.20
C LEU A 214 7.04 -1.58 19.56
N GLU A 215 7.96 -1.00 20.30
CA GLU A 215 8.93 -0.02 19.81
C GLU A 215 9.87 -0.63 18.76
N ALA A 216 10.41 -1.81 19.03
CA ALA A 216 11.29 -2.51 18.10
C ALA A 216 10.57 -2.83 16.77
N ALA A 217 9.34 -3.33 16.86
CA ALA A 217 8.51 -3.60 15.68
C ALA A 217 8.12 -2.30 14.93
N ALA A 218 7.85 -1.22 15.66
CA ALA A 218 7.55 0.09 15.07
C ALA A 218 8.77 0.68 14.34
N GLN A 219 9.94 0.62 14.95
CA GLN A 219 11.19 1.07 14.31
C GLN A 219 11.50 0.24 13.05
N PHE A 220 11.30 -1.07 13.13
CA PHE A 220 11.44 -1.94 11.97
C PHE A 220 10.48 -1.52 10.84
N ARG A 221 9.19 -1.34 11.15
CA ARG A 221 8.17 -0.89 10.20
C ARG A 221 8.50 0.45 9.57
N LEU A 222 8.94 1.41 10.37
CA LEU A 222 9.35 2.73 9.92
C LEU A 222 10.53 2.64 8.95
N ARG A 223 11.53 1.80 9.27
CA ARG A 223 12.67 1.53 8.39
C ARG A 223 12.26 0.91 7.06
N GLN A 224 11.34 -0.05 7.06
CA GLN A 224 10.82 -0.65 5.82
C GLN A 224 10.11 0.39 4.94
N LYS A 225 9.28 1.25 5.54
CA LYS A 225 8.63 2.34 4.80
C LYS A 225 9.66 3.33 4.23
N ALA A 226 10.68 3.68 5.00
CA ALA A 226 11.74 4.59 4.55
C ALA A 226 12.56 3.99 3.40
N ASN A 227 12.89 2.69 3.44
CA ASN A 227 13.56 2.00 2.34
C ASN A 227 12.71 2.05 1.06
N ARG A 228 11.40 1.78 1.17
CA ARG A 228 10.49 1.86 0.02
C ARG A 228 10.45 3.28 -0.57
N ILE A 229 10.36 4.30 0.28
CA ILE A 229 10.35 5.71 -0.16
C ILE A 229 11.68 6.06 -0.80
N ARG A 230 12.80 5.61 -0.26
CA ARG A 230 14.12 5.84 -0.85
C ARG A 230 14.20 5.30 -2.28
N ASN A 231 13.80 4.05 -2.50
CA ASN A 231 13.81 3.44 -3.83
C ASN A 231 12.99 4.26 -4.83
N LYS A 232 11.88 4.85 -4.38
CA LYS A 232 11.08 5.76 -5.20
C LYS A 232 11.79 7.10 -5.44
N VAL A 233 12.46 7.65 -4.43
CA VAL A 233 13.24 8.90 -4.58
C VAL A 233 14.37 8.73 -5.58
N ASP A 234 15.05 7.59 -5.55
CA ASP A 234 16.12 7.27 -6.49
C ASP A 234 15.59 7.14 -7.95
N THR A 235 14.30 6.78 -8.12
CA THR A 235 13.67 6.62 -9.44
C THR A 235 12.98 7.89 -9.94
N HIS A 236 12.22 8.58 -9.09
CA HIS A 236 11.32 9.68 -9.49
C HIS A 236 11.77 11.05 -8.99
N GLY A 237 12.79 11.11 -8.17
CA GLY A 237 13.20 12.31 -7.47
C GLY A 237 12.37 12.59 -6.21
N ARG A 238 12.89 13.49 -5.40
CA ARG A 238 12.40 13.76 -4.05
C ARG A 238 10.99 14.35 -4.01
N ASP A 239 10.78 15.43 -4.76
CA ASP A 239 9.52 16.17 -4.73
C ASP A 239 8.37 15.33 -5.32
N GLU A 240 8.64 14.65 -6.41
CA GLU A 240 7.67 13.79 -7.08
C GLU A 240 7.26 12.61 -6.19
N THR A 241 8.23 11.97 -5.54
CA THR A 241 7.95 10.88 -4.59
C THR A 241 7.11 11.36 -3.43
N LEU A 242 7.44 12.50 -2.82
CA LEU A 242 6.66 13.06 -1.71
C LEU A 242 5.22 13.38 -2.14
N PHE A 243 5.05 13.96 -3.33
CA PHE A 243 3.73 14.25 -3.88
C PHE A 243 2.89 12.98 -4.07
N GLN A 244 3.45 11.93 -4.67
CA GLN A 244 2.78 10.65 -4.88
C GLN A 244 2.44 9.94 -3.56
N GLU A 245 3.32 9.96 -2.57
CA GLU A 245 3.05 9.35 -1.26
C GLU A 245 1.95 10.11 -0.50
N ILE A 246 1.91 11.45 -0.57
CA ILE A 246 0.82 12.24 0.02
C ILE A 246 -0.49 11.97 -0.72
N ALA A 247 -0.49 11.95 -2.06
CA ALA A 247 -1.66 11.61 -2.85
C ALA A 247 -2.21 10.24 -2.46
N SER A 248 -1.36 9.23 -2.40
CA SER A 248 -1.72 7.88 -1.94
C SER A 248 -2.34 7.88 -0.53
N ALA A 249 -1.78 8.67 0.41
CA ALA A 249 -2.32 8.80 1.76
C ALA A 249 -3.69 9.49 1.79
N LEU A 250 -3.94 10.47 0.93
CA LEU A 250 -5.23 11.16 0.82
C LEU A 250 -6.34 10.22 0.33
N GLY A 251 -6.00 9.19 -0.44
CA GLY A 251 -6.94 8.18 -0.93
C GLY A 251 -7.50 7.25 0.14
N TYR A 252 -6.96 7.24 1.36
CA TYR A 252 -7.28 6.27 2.41
C TYR A 252 -7.09 4.82 1.93
N LYS A 253 -7.81 3.88 2.54
CA LYS A 253 -7.77 2.48 2.12
C LYS A 253 -8.41 2.28 0.74
N GLU A 254 -9.59 2.84 0.56
CA GLU A 254 -10.48 2.51 -0.57
C GLU A 254 -10.09 3.19 -1.90
N ASN A 255 -9.47 4.39 -1.82
CA ASN A 255 -9.10 5.16 -3.01
C ASN A 255 -7.58 5.39 -3.12
N LYS A 256 -6.78 4.54 -2.47
CA LYS A 256 -5.33 4.65 -2.51
C LYS A 256 -4.79 4.49 -3.94
N LEU A 257 -5.31 3.49 -4.65
CA LEU A 257 -4.91 3.22 -6.02
C LEU A 257 -5.25 4.38 -6.98
N PRO A 258 -6.50 4.86 -7.09
CA PRO A 258 -6.81 5.95 -8.00
C PRO A 258 -6.01 7.22 -7.70
N PHE A 259 -5.78 7.58 -6.44
CA PHE A 259 -4.91 8.71 -6.11
C PHE A 259 -3.45 8.49 -6.53
N THR A 260 -2.93 7.27 -6.38
CA THR A 260 -1.58 6.94 -6.84
C THR A 260 -1.46 7.06 -8.35
N LEU A 261 -2.40 6.46 -9.09
CA LEU A 261 -2.43 6.54 -10.55
C LEU A 261 -2.57 7.98 -11.05
N LEU A 262 -3.46 8.75 -10.42
CA LEU A 262 -3.65 10.15 -10.78
C LEU A 262 -2.37 10.98 -10.59
N ALA A 263 -1.67 10.82 -9.45
CA ALA A 263 -0.43 11.52 -9.21
C ALA A 263 0.69 11.09 -10.17
N GLN A 264 0.69 9.86 -10.65
CA GLN A 264 1.63 9.39 -11.69
C GLN A 264 1.32 9.96 -13.08
N ARG A 265 0.03 10.08 -13.43
CA ARG A 265 -0.44 10.62 -14.73
C ARG A 265 -0.36 12.13 -14.81
N PHE A 266 -0.57 12.80 -13.69
CA PHE A 266 -0.47 14.24 -13.52
C PHE A 266 0.64 14.55 -12.51
N PRO A 267 1.92 14.38 -12.91
CA PRO A 267 3.04 14.56 -12.01
C PRO A 267 3.12 16.00 -11.51
N LEU A 268 3.70 16.19 -10.33
CA LEU A 268 3.80 17.49 -9.68
C LEU A 268 4.40 18.56 -10.59
N ARG A 269 5.43 18.21 -11.35
CA ARG A 269 6.04 19.13 -12.31
C ARG A 269 5.05 19.67 -13.33
N PHE A 270 4.26 18.78 -13.94
CA PHE A 270 3.22 19.16 -14.91
C PHE A 270 2.15 20.06 -14.26
N LEU A 271 1.69 19.72 -13.06
CA LEU A 271 0.71 20.53 -12.33
C LEU A 271 1.25 21.91 -11.98
N ARG A 272 2.54 22.03 -11.64
CA ARG A 272 3.18 23.31 -11.34
C ARG A 272 3.45 24.17 -12.56
N GLU A 273 3.64 23.58 -13.72
CA GLU A 273 3.70 24.28 -14.99
C GLU A 273 2.31 24.83 -15.40
N ASN A 274 1.22 24.24 -14.85
CA ASN A 274 -0.17 24.58 -15.14
C ASN A 274 -0.95 25.05 -13.91
N LEU A 275 -0.34 25.89 -13.06
CA LEU A 275 -0.90 26.27 -11.73
C LEU A 275 -2.33 26.81 -11.79
N ARG A 276 -2.69 27.59 -12.82
CA ARG A 276 -4.04 28.16 -12.96
C ARG A 276 -5.11 27.08 -13.16
N ASN A 277 -4.76 26.01 -13.86
CA ASN A 277 -5.67 24.91 -14.20
C ASN A 277 -5.42 23.66 -13.38
N CYS A 278 -4.51 23.69 -12.41
CA CYS A 278 -4.07 22.53 -11.62
C CYS A 278 -5.24 21.73 -11.04
N GLU A 279 -6.20 22.40 -10.45
CA GLU A 279 -7.39 21.76 -9.89
C GLU A 279 -8.28 21.17 -10.98
N ALA A 280 -8.55 21.92 -12.05
CA ALA A 280 -9.33 21.47 -13.19
C ALA A 280 -8.70 20.22 -13.86
N LEU A 281 -7.38 20.21 -14.02
CA LEU A 281 -6.63 19.08 -14.57
C LEU A 281 -6.77 17.83 -13.70
N LEU A 282 -6.68 17.96 -12.38
CA LEU A 282 -6.86 16.84 -11.46
C LEU A 282 -8.33 16.33 -11.47
N PHE A 283 -9.32 17.22 -11.48
CA PHE A 283 -10.72 16.81 -11.52
C PHE A 283 -11.12 16.19 -12.87
N GLY A 284 -10.62 16.73 -13.98
CA GLY A 284 -10.80 16.16 -15.31
C GLY A 284 -10.13 14.81 -15.46
N GLY A 285 -8.84 14.72 -15.06
CA GLY A 285 -8.09 13.47 -15.07
C GLY A 285 -8.66 12.39 -14.13
N ALA A 286 -9.31 12.80 -13.04
CA ALA A 286 -10.04 11.90 -12.17
C ALA A 286 -11.38 11.39 -12.75
N GLY A 287 -11.82 11.91 -13.90
CA GLY A 287 -13.11 11.56 -14.50
C GLY A 287 -14.31 12.16 -13.77
N PHE A 288 -14.13 13.23 -12.97
CA PHE A 288 -15.21 13.88 -12.23
C PHE A 288 -15.87 15.03 -13.01
N LEU A 289 -15.37 15.32 -14.21
CA LEU A 289 -15.93 16.30 -15.15
C LEU A 289 -16.39 15.57 -16.42
N ASP A 290 -17.30 14.62 -16.26
CA ASP A 290 -17.84 13.78 -17.34
C ASP A 290 -19.08 14.39 -18.03
N THR A 291 -19.75 15.32 -17.37
CA THR A 291 -20.92 16.01 -17.91
C THR A 291 -20.76 17.52 -17.88
N SER A 292 -21.15 18.17 -18.97
CA SER A 292 -21.28 19.64 -19.09
C SER A 292 -22.65 20.15 -18.64
N ASP A 293 -23.60 19.25 -18.33
CA ASP A 293 -24.92 19.63 -17.84
C ASP A 293 -24.84 20.16 -16.41
N LEU A 294 -24.94 21.49 -16.28
CA LEU A 294 -24.88 22.17 -14.98
C LEU A 294 -26.14 21.98 -14.13
N ASP A 295 -27.25 21.47 -14.70
CA ASP A 295 -28.48 21.26 -13.93
C ASP A 295 -28.40 20.06 -12.98
N VAL A 296 -27.46 19.16 -13.20
CA VAL A 296 -27.12 18.08 -12.26
C VAL A 296 -26.58 18.63 -10.93
N TYR A 297 -25.97 19.82 -10.94
CA TYR A 297 -25.34 20.41 -9.78
C TYR A 297 -26.26 21.39 -9.04
N LYS A 298 -26.14 21.44 -7.71
CA LYS A 298 -26.86 22.44 -6.91
C LYS A 298 -26.41 23.85 -7.27
N LYS A 299 -27.32 24.82 -7.15
CA LYS A 299 -27.06 26.22 -7.52
C LYS A 299 -25.76 26.77 -6.90
N SER A 300 -25.45 26.38 -5.66
CA SER A 300 -24.22 26.79 -4.94
C SER A 300 -22.93 26.22 -5.55
N ALA A 301 -23.00 25.19 -6.37
CA ALA A 301 -21.84 24.52 -6.97
C ALA A 301 -21.63 24.88 -8.46
N ARG A 302 -22.64 25.37 -9.15
CA ARG A 302 -22.64 25.57 -10.62
C ARG A 302 -21.49 26.45 -11.09
N GLU A 303 -21.25 27.56 -10.42
CA GLU A 303 -20.18 28.50 -10.80
C GLU A 303 -18.80 27.86 -10.63
N TYR A 304 -18.59 27.16 -9.53
CA TYR A 304 -17.33 26.44 -9.27
C TYR A 304 -17.11 25.31 -10.30
N VAL A 305 -18.15 24.54 -10.60
CA VAL A 305 -18.07 23.48 -11.63
C VAL A 305 -17.77 24.07 -13.00
N ARG A 306 -18.40 25.22 -13.35
CA ARG A 306 -18.10 25.91 -14.61
C ARG A 306 -16.63 26.30 -14.70
N GLN A 307 -16.06 26.88 -13.63
CA GLN A 307 -14.64 27.22 -13.58
C GLN A 307 -13.73 26.01 -13.77
N LEU A 308 -14.08 24.85 -13.19
CA LEU A 308 -13.35 23.61 -13.40
C LEU A 308 -13.46 23.16 -14.88
N TRP A 309 -14.64 23.24 -15.49
CA TRP A 309 -14.84 22.92 -16.90
C TRP A 309 -14.05 23.83 -17.84
N ASP A 310 -14.09 25.13 -17.62
CA ASP A 310 -13.37 26.11 -18.41
C ASP A 310 -11.85 25.87 -18.36
N GLY A 311 -11.33 25.47 -17.20
CA GLY A 311 -9.93 25.11 -17.03
C GLY A 311 -9.55 23.73 -17.60
N TRP A 312 -10.48 22.78 -17.65
CA TRP A 312 -10.25 21.42 -18.16
C TRP A 312 -10.40 21.32 -19.67
N TRP A 313 -11.42 21.97 -20.22
CA TRP A 313 -11.83 21.82 -21.62
C TRP A 313 -10.69 21.98 -22.63
N PRO A 314 -9.80 22.97 -22.54
CA PRO A 314 -8.70 23.14 -23.49
C PRO A 314 -7.70 21.98 -23.51
N HIS A 315 -7.67 21.17 -22.45
CA HIS A 315 -6.72 20.07 -22.28
C HIS A 315 -7.35 18.69 -22.49
N ARG A 316 -8.68 18.61 -22.59
CA ARG A 316 -9.44 17.36 -22.55
C ARG A 316 -9.00 16.38 -23.63
N ASP A 317 -8.92 16.81 -24.88
CA ASP A 317 -8.63 15.92 -26.00
C ASP A 317 -7.19 15.39 -25.96
N GLU A 318 -6.24 16.22 -25.57
CA GLU A 318 -4.84 15.84 -25.42
C GLU A 318 -4.65 14.85 -24.26
N LEU A 319 -5.40 15.03 -23.16
CA LEU A 319 -5.27 14.26 -21.94
C LEU A 319 -6.29 13.11 -21.82
N GLN A 320 -7.09 12.84 -22.86
CA GLN A 320 -8.16 11.84 -22.82
C GLN A 320 -7.66 10.46 -22.34
N ARG A 321 -6.51 10.02 -22.83
CA ARG A 321 -5.90 8.74 -22.44
C ARG A 321 -5.45 8.65 -20.98
N PHE A 322 -5.37 9.77 -20.28
CA PHE A 322 -4.95 9.83 -18.87
C PHE A 322 -6.14 9.93 -17.91
N ILE A 323 -7.36 10.04 -18.41
CA ILE A 323 -8.57 10.10 -17.57
C ILE A 323 -8.76 8.74 -16.88
N LEU A 324 -9.00 8.78 -15.58
CA LEU A 324 -9.36 7.59 -14.80
C LEU A 324 -10.84 7.23 -15.04
N PRO A 325 -11.16 5.96 -15.34
CA PRO A 325 -12.54 5.52 -15.40
C PRO A 325 -13.28 5.74 -14.07
N ALA A 326 -14.57 6.09 -14.15
CA ALA A 326 -15.38 6.38 -12.96
C ALA A 326 -15.46 5.20 -11.97
N ASN A 327 -15.43 3.97 -12.48
CA ASN A 327 -15.44 2.74 -11.66
C ASN A 327 -14.15 2.50 -10.87
N THR A 328 -13.07 3.24 -11.15
CA THR A 328 -11.83 3.19 -10.37
C THR A 328 -12.03 3.78 -8.96
N TRP A 329 -13.03 4.63 -8.77
CA TRP A 329 -13.29 5.32 -7.52
C TRP A 329 -14.32 4.62 -6.65
N ARG A 330 -14.03 4.48 -5.37
CA ARG A 330 -15.01 4.11 -4.35
C ARG A 330 -15.62 5.38 -3.76
N LEU A 331 -16.80 5.76 -4.25
CA LEU A 331 -17.53 6.96 -3.82
C LEU A 331 -18.52 6.66 -2.69
N SER A 332 -19.10 5.45 -2.71
CA SER A 332 -19.99 4.95 -1.66
C SER A 332 -19.23 4.48 -0.43
N SER A 333 -19.89 4.43 0.72
CA SER A 333 -19.34 3.92 1.99
C SER A 333 -18.18 4.73 2.57
N THR A 334 -17.88 5.91 2.00
CA THR A 334 -16.90 6.84 2.58
C THR A 334 -17.61 7.83 3.51
N ARG A 335 -16.95 8.18 4.63
CA ARG A 335 -17.46 9.31 5.44
C ARG A 335 -17.46 10.56 4.56
N PRO A 336 -18.53 11.37 4.55
CA PRO A 336 -18.65 12.51 3.62
C PRO A 336 -17.44 13.46 3.63
N VAL A 337 -16.88 13.74 4.82
CA VAL A 337 -15.66 14.56 4.96
C VAL A 337 -14.42 13.96 4.28
N ASN A 338 -14.41 12.67 4.01
CA ASN A 338 -13.32 11.94 3.38
C ASN A 338 -13.56 11.65 1.90
N HIS A 339 -14.62 12.21 1.32
CA HIS A 339 -14.97 11.98 -0.08
C HIS A 339 -13.79 12.30 -1.02
N PRO A 340 -13.53 11.48 -2.05
CA PRO A 340 -12.38 11.65 -2.95
C PRO A 340 -12.29 13.04 -3.58
N GLN A 341 -13.39 13.64 -3.98
CA GLN A 341 -13.42 14.98 -4.57
C GLN A 341 -12.84 16.05 -3.63
N ARG A 342 -13.16 15.99 -2.34
CA ARG A 342 -12.57 16.91 -1.34
C ARG A 342 -11.05 16.70 -1.19
N ARG A 343 -10.62 15.44 -1.22
CA ARG A 343 -9.20 15.08 -1.12
C ARG A 343 -8.42 15.48 -2.37
N LEU A 344 -9.09 15.45 -3.50
CA LEU A 344 -8.53 15.91 -4.76
C LEU A 344 -8.26 17.41 -4.75
N ALA A 345 -9.20 18.21 -4.24
CA ALA A 345 -8.97 19.63 -4.03
C ALA A 345 -7.80 19.91 -3.07
N ALA A 346 -7.69 19.13 -1.99
CA ALA A 346 -6.52 19.22 -1.10
C ALA A 346 -5.22 18.94 -1.87
N LEU A 347 -5.19 17.93 -2.74
CA LEU A 347 -4.03 17.60 -3.55
C LEU A 347 -3.68 18.73 -4.54
N ALA A 348 -4.68 19.38 -5.13
CA ALA A 348 -4.49 20.55 -6.00
C ALA A 348 -3.84 21.73 -5.26
N ILE A 349 -4.32 22.03 -4.05
CA ILE A 349 -3.73 23.07 -3.21
C ILE A 349 -2.29 22.71 -2.83
N LEU A 350 -2.03 21.47 -2.49
CA LEU A 350 -0.68 20.99 -2.19
C LEU A 350 0.28 21.18 -3.35
N ALA A 351 -0.14 20.86 -4.58
CA ALA A 351 0.65 21.09 -5.79
C ALA A 351 0.93 22.57 -6.03
N ARG A 352 -0.08 23.44 -5.82
CA ARG A 352 0.04 24.89 -5.96
C ARG A 352 0.93 25.50 -4.89
N ASP A 353 0.75 25.11 -3.64
CA ASP A 353 1.50 25.63 -2.49
C ASP A 353 2.76 24.80 -2.16
N TRP A 354 3.25 24.03 -3.12
CA TRP A 354 4.37 23.11 -2.95
C TRP A 354 5.62 23.73 -2.30
N PRO A 355 6.04 24.97 -2.65
CA PRO A 355 7.18 25.59 -1.98
C PRO A 355 7.00 25.79 -0.48
N ARG A 356 5.75 26.00 -0.02
CA ARG A 356 5.43 26.11 1.42
C ARG A 356 5.52 24.75 2.10
N LEU A 357 4.92 23.71 1.47
CA LEU A 357 5.03 22.35 1.97
C LEU A 357 6.48 21.89 2.02
N HIS A 358 7.26 22.14 0.98
CA HIS A 358 8.67 21.78 0.91
C HIS A 358 9.48 22.41 2.03
N ARG A 359 9.24 23.70 2.36
CA ARG A 359 9.87 24.36 3.51
C ARG A 359 9.41 23.81 4.85
N ALA A 360 8.11 23.52 5.00
CA ALA A 360 7.54 22.94 6.23
C ALA A 360 8.06 21.52 6.48
N SER A 361 8.17 20.70 5.43
CA SER A 361 8.69 19.34 5.51
C SER A 361 10.22 19.25 5.56
N GLY A 362 10.93 20.23 5.00
CA GLY A 362 12.40 20.22 4.91
C GLY A 362 13.13 20.35 6.25
N LYS A 363 12.47 20.90 7.27
CA LYS A 363 13.04 21.08 8.61
C LYS A 363 12.81 19.87 9.54
N SER A 364 12.20 18.79 9.05
CA SER A 364 11.77 17.63 9.85
C SER A 364 10.95 18.03 11.10
N SER A 365 10.22 19.15 11.00
CA SER A 365 9.42 19.69 12.10
C SER A 365 7.98 19.22 12.02
N VAL A 366 7.58 18.44 13.01
CA VAL A 366 6.20 17.95 13.16
C VAL A 366 5.20 19.11 13.26
N ALA A 367 5.52 20.12 14.06
CA ALA A 367 4.66 21.29 14.23
C ALA A 367 4.46 22.04 12.92
N ALA A 368 5.55 22.39 12.22
CA ALA A 368 5.46 23.13 10.97
C ALA A 368 4.69 22.37 9.88
N ALA A 369 4.86 21.04 9.81
CA ALA A 369 4.12 20.21 8.89
C ALA A 369 2.63 20.11 9.28
N SER A 370 2.33 19.94 10.57
CA SER A 370 0.95 19.89 11.07
C SER A 370 0.22 21.20 10.79
N ASP A 371 0.83 22.34 11.14
CA ASP A 371 0.27 23.67 10.91
C ASP A 371 0.00 23.91 9.44
N PHE A 372 0.92 23.49 8.56
CA PHE A 372 0.73 23.61 7.13
C PHE A 372 -0.51 22.84 6.64
N PHE A 373 -0.67 21.57 7.02
CA PHE A 373 -1.81 20.75 6.58
C PHE A 373 -3.14 21.22 7.17
N GLN A 374 -3.14 21.67 8.43
CA GLN A 374 -4.34 22.17 9.11
C GLN A 374 -4.79 23.54 8.57
N ALA A 375 -3.86 24.35 8.08
CA ALA A 375 -4.13 25.65 7.49
C ALA A 375 -4.65 25.58 6.03
N LEU A 376 -4.76 24.38 5.44
CA LEU A 376 -5.27 24.24 4.08
C LEU A 376 -6.76 24.59 4.01
N GLU A 377 -7.09 25.58 3.21
CA GLU A 377 -8.45 26.06 3.02
C GLU A 377 -8.83 26.18 1.54
N HIS A 378 -10.10 25.99 1.27
CA HIS A 378 -10.66 26.16 -0.06
C HIS A 378 -12.07 26.77 0.03
N PRO A 379 -12.39 27.85 -0.69
CA PRO A 379 -13.67 28.57 -0.55
C PRO A 379 -14.88 27.67 -0.83
N PHE A 380 -14.81 26.76 -1.76
CA PHE A 380 -15.87 25.80 -2.06
C PHE A 380 -15.82 24.59 -1.12
N TRP A 381 -14.68 23.87 -1.03
CA TRP A 381 -14.58 22.59 -0.36
C TRP A 381 -14.61 22.68 1.18
N ASN A 382 -14.43 23.84 1.75
CA ASN A 382 -14.68 24.01 3.20
C ASN A 382 -16.17 23.91 3.55
N PHE A 383 -17.07 23.98 2.54
CA PHE A 383 -18.52 23.94 2.75
C PHE A 383 -19.23 22.84 1.96
N HIS A 384 -18.57 22.12 1.06
CA HIS A 384 -19.20 21.08 0.24
C HIS A 384 -18.54 19.71 0.45
N TYR A 385 -19.36 18.65 0.50
CA TYR A 385 -18.89 17.27 0.57
C TYR A 385 -18.57 16.70 -0.79
N THR A 386 -19.37 17.03 -1.80
CA THR A 386 -19.22 16.60 -3.19
C THR A 386 -19.60 17.75 -4.12
N LEU A 387 -19.33 17.64 -5.41
CA LEU A 387 -19.76 18.61 -6.42
C LEU A 387 -21.29 18.73 -6.52
N THR A 388 -22.03 17.66 -6.19
CA THR A 388 -23.48 17.61 -6.26
C THR A 388 -24.20 17.88 -4.94
N ALA A 389 -23.46 17.91 -3.82
CA ALA A 389 -24.03 18.16 -2.51
C ALA A 389 -24.38 19.64 -2.32
N ALA A 390 -25.41 19.92 -1.49
CA ALA A 390 -25.66 21.28 -1.03
C ALA A 390 -24.54 21.76 -0.09
N ALA A 391 -24.39 23.08 0.00
CA ALA A 391 -23.43 23.67 0.94
C ALA A 391 -23.77 23.33 2.40
N SER A 392 -22.77 22.93 3.16
CA SER A 392 -22.88 22.74 4.61
C SER A 392 -22.95 24.11 5.31
N PRO A 393 -23.78 24.25 6.34
CA PRO A 393 -23.83 25.48 7.13
C PRO A 393 -22.57 25.67 8.00
N LYS A 394 -21.79 24.60 8.20
CA LYS A 394 -20.58 24.62 9.02
C LYS A 394 -19.34 24.44 8.15
N LYS A 395 -18.32 25.26 8.41
CA LYS A 395 -17.00 25.13 7.82
C LYS A 395 -16.36 23.79 8.25
N MET A 396 -15.79 23.09 7.31
CA MET A 396 -15.14 21.80 7.52
C MET A 396 -13.67 21.89 7.12
N ALA A 397 -12.78 21.40 7.97
CA ALA A 397 -11.36 21.28 7.63
C ALA A 397 -11.18 20.46 6.34
N LEU A 398 -10.32 20.91 5.45
CA LEU A 398 -10.02 20.21 4.21
C LEU A 398 -9.25 18.91 4.49
N ILE A 399 -8.30 18.96 5.41
CA ILE A 399 -7.60 17.79 5.98
C ILE A 399 -7.81 17.84 7.49
N GLY A 400 -8.50 16.85 8.07
CA GLY A 400 -8.74 16.78 9.51
C GLY A 400 -7.47 16.30 10.25
N GLU A 401 -7.39 16.64 11.55
CA GLU A 401 -6.25 16.36 12.42
C GLU A 401 -5.78 14.89 12.37
N SER A 402 -6.73 13.93 12.48
CA SER A 402 -6.39 12.52 12.40
C SER A 402 -5.70 12.13 11.08
N ARG A 403 -6.06 12.79 9.98
CA ARG A 403 -5.41 12.56 8.68
C ARG A 403 -4.03 13.20 8.62
N VAL A 404 -3.85 14.35 9.26
CA VAL A 404 -2.52 14.97 9.40
C VAL A 404 -1.57 14.01 10.11
N VAL A 405 -2.00 13.43 11.23
CA VAL A 405 -1.19 12.43 11.96
C VAL A 405 -0.91 11.20 11.10
N ASP A 406 -1.87 10.73 10.32
CA ASP A 406 -1.64 9.61 9.38
C ASP A 406 -0.60 9.96 8.30
N ILE A 407 -0.64 11.17 7.74
CA ILE A 407 0.36 11.65 6.76
C ILE A 407 1.72 11.77 7.42
N LEU A 408 1.80 12.33 8.61
CA LEU A 408 3.04 12.38 9.39
C LEU A 408 3.61 10.98 9.56
N ALA A 409 2.85 10.07 10.16
CA ALA A 409 3.31 8.74 10.55
C ALA A 409 3.67 7.83 9.35
N ASN A 410 2.94 7.94 8.25
CA ASN A 410 3.07 7.01 7.14
C ASN A 410 3.81 7.57 5.92
N VAL A 411 3.98 8.90 5.84
CA VAL A 411 4.64 9.57 4.72
C VAL A 411 5.84 10.39 5.18
N LEU A 412 5.64 11.42 6.03
CA LEU A 412 6.69 12.37 6.33
C LEU A 412 7.82 11.79 7.17
N PHE A 413 7.53 11.07 8.24
CA PHE A 413 8.57 10.45 9.06
C PHE A 413 9.40 9.42 8.27
N PRO A 414 8.80 8.49 7.51
CA PRO A 414 9.58 7.63 6.61
C PRO A 414 10.37 8.41 5.56
N PHE A 415 9.82 9.51 5.04
CA PHE A 415 10.48 10.36 4.05
C PHE A 415 11.70 11.10 4.64
N TRP A 416 11.57 11.66 5.83
CA TRP A 416 12.70 12.30 6.53
C TRP A 416 13.80 11.29 6.80
N MET A 417 13.45 10.12 7.35
CA MET A 417 14.42 9.06 7.61
C MET A 417 15.09 8.53 6.34
N ALA A 418 14.36 8.42 5.23
CA ALA A 418 14.92 8.00 3.95
C ALA A 418 15.99 8.95 3.43
N HIS A 419 15.92 10.23 3.79
CA HIS A 419 16.84 11.26 3.35
C HIS A 419 18.12 11.35 4.18
N ASP A 420 17.98 11.21 5.51
CA ASP A 420 19.04 11.54 6.45
C ASP A 420 20.10 10.44 6.62
N SER A 421 19.78 9.20 6.33
CA SER A 421 20.70 8.08 6.55
C SER A 421 20.65 7.01 5.45
N ARG A 422 21.79 6.36 5.21
CA ARG A 422 21.92 5.20 4.32
C ARG A 422 22.70 4.08 5.03
N PRO A 423 22.07 2.97 5.42
CA PRO A 423 20.62 2.66 5.37
C PRO A 423 19.81 3.51 6.36
N PRO A 424 18.49 3.67 6.14
CA PRO A 424 17.63 4.37 7.10
C PRO A 424 17.67 3.71 8.47
N ASN A 425 18.00 4.50 9.48
CA ASN A 425 18.04 4.02 10.86
C ASN A 425 17.30 5.01 11.77
N PRO A 426 16.20 4.59 12.43
CA PRO A 426 15.46 5.44 13.34
C PRO A 426 16.31 6.04 14.46
N ALA A 427 17.26 5.29 14.97
CA ALA A 427 18.11 5.73 16.09
C ALA A 427 19.13 6.81 15.69
N SER A 428 19.60 6.82 14.42
CA SER A 428 20.64 7.76 13.97
C SER A 428 20.09 9.07 13.38
N THR A 429 18.81 9.11 13.00
CA THR A 429 18.21 10.26 12.31
C THR A 429 17.59 11.29 13.23
N GLY A 430 17.51 11.03 14.54
CA GLY A 430 16.79 11.89 15.48
C GLY A 430 15.26 11.95 15.27
N VAL A 431 14.76 11.18 14.30
CA VAL A 431 13.34 11.15 13.92
C VAL A 431 12.49 10.38 14.94
N TRP A 432 13.08 9.37 15.58
CA TRP A 432 12.36 8.46 16.47
C TRP A 432 11.72 9.15 17.69
N PRO A 433 12.39 10.04 18.43
CA PRO A 433 11.80 10.66 19.62
C PRO A 433 10.52 11.45 19.33
N GLU A 434 10.41 12.04 18.15
CA GLU A 434 9.21 12.77 17.74
C GLU A 434 8.11 11.80 17.22
N TYR A 435 8.52 10.72 16.54
CA TYR A 435 7.60 9.68 16.08
C TYR A 435 6.91 8.97 17.25
N GLU A 436 7.66 8.64 18.27
CA GLU A 436 7.20 7.95 19.48
C GLU A 436 6.15 8.78 20.26
N LYS A 437 6.26 10.11 20.24
CA LYS A 437 5.34 11.03 20.91
C LYS A 437 4.02 11.23 20.19
N LEU A 438 3.90 10.82 18.90
CA LEU A 438 2.67 11.03 18.15
C LEU A 438 1.49 10.33 18.84
N PRO A 439 0.42 11.06 19.18
CA PRO A 439 -0.73 10.48 19.85
C PRO A 439 -1.44 9.48 18.92
N ALA A 440 -1.91 8.38 19.51
CA ALA A 440 -2.70 7.39 18.81
C ALA A 440 -3.96 8.02 18.21
N GLN A 441 -4.29 7.60 17.02
CA GLN A 441 -5.51 8.00 16.34
C GLN A 441 -6.65 7.01 16.60
N LEU A 442 -7.82 7.34 16.07
CA LEU A 442 -8.99 6.47 16.15
C LEU A 442 -8.63 5.05 15.71
N SER A 443 -9.09 4.08 16.49
CA SER A 443 -8.93 2.67 16.16
C SER A 443 -9.59 2.32 14.83
N ASN A 444 -9.01 1.37 14.13
CA ASN A 444 -9.58 0.78 12.93
C ASN A 444 -9.74 -0.74 13.13
N ARG A 445 -10.59 -1.37 12.32
CA ARG A 445 -10.91 -2.79 12.44
C ARG A 445 -9.66 -3.68 12.48
N ARG A 446 -8.63 -3.37 11.68
CA ARG A 446 -7.38 -4.17 11.65
C ARG A 446 -6.61 -4.05 12.96
N LEU A 447 -6.52 -2.84 13.51
CA LEU A 447 -5.86 -2.60 14.80
C LEU A 447 -6.60 -3.29 15.95
N GLU A 448 -7.93 -3.21 15.96
CA GLU A 448 -8.77 -3.91 16.96
C GLU A 448 -8.58 -5.44 16.87
N THR A 449 -8.57 -5.99 15.66
CA THR A 449 -8.33 -7.41 15.47
C THR A 449 -6.93 -7.81 15.96
N ALA A 450 -5.91 -7.02 15.64
CA ALA A 450 -4.55 -7.26 16.11
C ALA A 450 -4.46 -7.19 17.64
N ALA A 451 -5.08 -6.15 18.24
CA ALA A 451 -5.12 -6.00 19.70
C ALA A 451 -5.85 -7.16 20.39
N THR A 452 -6.99 -7.57 19.86
CA THR A 452 -7.74 -8.69 20.41
C THR A 452 -6.97 -10.01 20.32
N ARG A 453 -6.26 -10.26 19.22
CA ARG A 453 -5.47 -11.48 19.06
C ARG A 453 -4.24 -11.50 19.97
N LEU A 454 -3.51 -10.41 20.02
CA LEU A 454 -2.21 -10.38 20.69
C LEU A 454 -2.31 -10.09 22.18
N PHE A 455 -3.30 -9.34 22.62
CA PHE A 455 -3.54 -9.02 24.03
C PHE A 455 -4.71 -9.77 24.67
N GLY A 456 -5.63 -10.34 23.87
CA GLY A 456 -6.86 -10.93 24.41
C GLY A 456 -7.70 -9.90 25.18
N ASN A 457 -8.04 -10.24 26.42
CA ASN A 457 -8.78 -9.40 27.37
C ASN A 457 -7.89 -8.58 28.32
N ASP A 458 -6.60 -8.39 28.00
CA ASP A 458 -5.68 -7.60 28.82
C ASP A 458 -6.16 -6.14 28.92
N SER A 459 -6.41 -5.66 30.13
CA SER A 459 -6.86 -4.28 30.39
C SER A 459 -5.80 -3.22 30.05
N ARG A 460 -4.51 -3.60 30.09
CA ARG A 460 -3.38 -2.70 29.79
C ARG A 460 -3.33 -2.27 28.31
N ARG A 461 -3.99 -3.01 27.40
CA ARG A 461 -3.94 -2.75 25.96
C ARG A 461 -4.27 -1.31 25.58
N GLN A 462 -5.23 -0.68 26.26
CA GLN A 462 -5.63 0.70 26.00
C GLN A 462 -4.52 1.70 26.37
N GLN A 463 -3.80 1.42 27.45
CA GLN A 463 -2.67 2.25 27.90
C GLN A 463 -1.44 2.05 27.02
N LEU A 464 -1.16 0.80 26.64
CA LEU A 464 -0.04 0.43 25.79
C LEU A 464 -0.18 0.95 24.35
N LEU A 465 -1.39 1.13 23.85
CA LEU A 465 -1.64 1.57 22.46
C LEU A 465 -1.99 3.06 22.31
N LYS A 466 -1.53 3.91 23.25
CA LYS A 466 -1.79 5.36 23.26
C LYS A 466 -0.99 6.14 22.22
N THR A 467 0.07 5.58 21.66
CA THR A 467 0.90 6.25 20.65
C THR A 467 0.78 5.59 19.29
N VAL A 468 1.00 6.38 18.23
CA VAL A 468 1.07 5.87 16.85
C VAL A 468 2.16 4.82 16.74
N ALA A 469 3.32 5.04 17.37
CA ALA A 469 4.43 4.09 17.35
C ALA A 469 4.00 2.70 17.84
N HIS A 470 3.37 2.61 19.00
CA HIS A 470 2.90 1.33 19.54
C HIS A 470 1.82 0.68 18.67
N GLN A 471 0.89 1.47 18.09
CA GLN A 471 -0.09 0.94 17.15
C GLN A 471 0.57 0.39 15.87
N GLN A 472 1.57 1.09 15.34
CA GLN A 472 2.32 0.63 14.16
C GLN A 472 3.17 -0.60 14.47
N GLY A 473 3.74 -0.70 15.67
CA GLY A 473 4.43 -1.88 16.15
C GLY A 473 3.50 -3.10 16.25
N LEU A 474 2.32 -2.91 16.84
CA LEU A 474 1.31 -3.97 16.92
C LEU A 474 0.86 -4.45 15.55
N LEU A 475 0.64 -3.52 14.62
CA LEU A 475 0.28 -3.87 13.24
C LEU A 475 1.40 -4.62 12.52
N GLN A 476 2.66 -4.30 12.81
CA GLN A 476 3.81 -5.03 12.24
C GLN A 476 3.86 -6.46 12.76
N ILE A 477 3.74 -6.66 14.09
CA ILE A 477 3.70 -7.99 14.70
C ILE A 477 2.53 -8.80 14.12
N TYR A 478 1.36 -8.18 14.05
CA TYR A 478 0.18 -8.84 13.48
C TYR A 478 0.38 -9.24 12.01
N GLU A 479 1.04 -8.39 11.23
CA GLU A 479 1.36 -8.66 9.83
C GLU A 479 2.35 -9.83 9.71
N ASP A 480 3.43 -9.81 10.48
CA ASP A 480 4.50 -10.81 10.40
C ASP A 480 4.07 -12.20 10.92
N PHE A 481 3.32 -12.26 12.01
CA PHE A 481 3.01 -13.52 12.70
C PHE A 481 1.54 -13.97 12.60
N CYS A 482 0.63 -13.10 12.20
CA CYS A 482 -0.78 -13.46 12.09
C CYS A 482 -1.35 -13.41 10.67
N MET A 483 -0.67 -12.72 9.74
CA MET A 483 -1.14 -12.57 8.37
C MET A 483 -0.20 -13.18 7.34
N GLN A 484 1.12 -13.10 7.56
CA GLN A 484 2.12 -13.67 6.65
C GLN A 484 2.56 -15.07 7.09
N ASP A 485 2.50 -15.33 8.39
CA ASP A 485 2.72 -16.65 8.93
C ASP A 485 1.40 -17.43 8.89
N ASN A 486 1.44 -18.55 8.20
CA ASN A 486 0.30 -19.45 8.03
C ASN A 486 0.23 -20.52 9.12
N SER A 487 1.04 -20.43 10.17
CA SER A 487 0.98 -21.36 11.28
C SER A 487 -0.40 -21.33 11.96
N ASP A 488 -0.87 -22.50 12.42
CA ASP A 488 -2.03 -22.56 13.31
C ASP A 488 -1.69 -21.77 14.60
N CYS A 489 -2.61 -20.95 15.10
CA CYS A 489 -2.41 -20.23 16.34
C CYS A 489 -2.07 -21.14 17.53
N ALA A 490 -2.46 -22.41 17.49
CA ALA A 490 -2.08 -23.42 18.48
C ALA A 490 -0.59 -23.82 18.42
N GLN A 491 0.02 -23.65 17.23
CA GLN A 491 1.43 -23.99 16.97
C GLN A 491 2.26 -22.73 16.61
N CYS A 492 1.70 -21.55 16.87
CA CYS A 492 2.36 -20.29 16.52
C CYS A 492 3.68 -20.16 17.28
N PRO A 493 4.81 -19.98 16.57
CA PRO A 493 6.14 -19.91 17.20
C PRO A 493 6.38 -18.57 17.91
N PHE A 494 5.54 -17.56 17.68
CA PHE A 494 5.72 -16.23 18.25
C PHE A 494 5.79 -16.22 19.79
N PRO A 495 4.93 -16.94 20.56
CA PRO A 495 5.04 -16.98 22.02
C PRO A 495 6.39 -17.50 22.52
N GLU A 496 6.94 -18.54 21.89
CA GLU A 496 8.25 -19.09 22.27
C GLU A 496 9.39 -18.12 21.96
N GLN A 497 9.32 -17.45 20.82
CA GLN A 497 10.30 -16.44 20.44
C GLN A 497 10.24 -15.24 21.38
N MET A 498 9.03 -14.88 21.80
CA MET A 498 8.84 -13.82 22.81
C MET A 498 9.40 -14.19 24.16
N ALA A 499 9.32 -15.45 24.58
CA ALA A 499 9.94 -15.92 25.81
C ALA A 499 11.48 -15.78 25.77
N LYS A 500 12.07 -15.95 24.59
CA LYS A 500 13.52 -15.82 24.34
C LYS A 500 13.96 -14.36 24.08
N TRP A 501 13.03 -13.45 23.83
CA TRP A 501 13.32 -12.04 23.61
C TRP A 501 13.80 -11.38 24.91
N GLN A 502 15.05 -10.93 24.94
CA GLN A 502 15.70 -10.26 26.07
C GLN A 502 15.88 -8.76 25.81
#